data_f8d1925cedec8d61290c5234a6746749
#
_entry.id   f8d1925cedec8d61290c5234a6746749
#
_cell.length_a   1.000
_cell.length_b   1.000
_cell.length_c   1.000
_cell.angle_alpha   90.00
_cell.angle_beta   90.00
_cell.angle_gamma   90.00
#
_symmetry.space_group_name_H-M   'P 1'
#
loop_
_entity.id
_entity.type
_entity.pdbx_description
1 polymer ?
#
loop_
_entity_poly.entity_id
_entity_poly.type
_entity_poly.pdbx_seq_one_letter_code
_entity_poly.pdbx_strand_id
1 'polypeptide(L)'
;MHLIPRPKSVINHEGEFFIERDTEIILSSELSFEDLNLAIMIQEEIEKVLDLKLNINKLFMDKKYSNSIILRECKFENEEEYKIEIKENEVIIEGSGAGLFYGCQSFRQLVREF
;
A
#
# COMPACT_ATOMS: atom_id res chain seq x y z
N MET A 1 12.04 -6.72 -13.98
CA MET A 1 10.98 -5.75 -14.24
C MET A 1 11.21 -4.51 -13.41
N HIS A 2 10.86 -3.38 -13.93
CA HIS A 2 11.04 -2.14 -13.19
C HIS A 2 9.73 -1.52 -12.82
N LEU A 3 9.77 -0.79 -11.74
CA LEU A 3 8.68 0.10 -11.41
C LEU A 3 8.61 1.16 -12.50
N ILE A 4 7.42 1.44 -12.96
CA ILE A 4 7.23 2.47 -13.96
C ILE A 4 7.33 3.81 -13.25
N PRO A 5 8.37 4.60 -13.50
CA PRO A 5 8.50 5.87 -12.84
C PRO A 5 7.46 6.84 -13.37
N ARG A 6 6.83 7.57 -12.48
CA ARG A 6 5.94 8.67 -12.83
C ARG A 6 6.60 9.95 -12.36
N PRO A 7 6.40 11.05 -13.08
CA PRO A 7 6.90 12.33 -12.59
C PRO A 7 6.40 12.56 -11.18
N LYS A 8 7.28 12.91 -10.27
CA LYS A 8 7.00 13.20 -8.87
C LYS A 8 6.48 12.02 -8.06
N SER A 9 6.50 10.80 -8.58
CA SER A 9 6.19 9.63 -7.78
C SER A 9 7.42 9.25 -6.97
N VAL A 10 7.20 8.90 -5.71
CA VAL A 10 8.28 8.70 -4.76
C VAL A 10 8.11 7.40 -4.00
N ILE A 11 9.21 6.68 -3.86
CA ILE A 11 9.28 5.54 -2.97
C ILE A 11 10.36 5.85 -1.94
N ASN A 12 9.95 6.10 -0.71
CA ASN A 12 10.85 6.37 0.41
C ASN A 12 11.03 5.11 1.23
N HIS A 13 12.26 4.76 1.50
CA HIS A 13 12.58 3.57 2.25
C HIS A 13 13.43 3.98 3.46
N GLU A 14 12.78 4.16 4.61
CA GLU A 14 13.44 4.64 5.83
C GLU A 14 13.73 3.55 6.84
N GLY A 15 13.45 2.30 6.51
CA GLY A 15 13.65 1.20 7.42
C GLY A 15 13.25 -0.07 6.74
N GLU A 16 13.30 -1.18 7.45
CA GLU A 16 12.88 -2.46 6.90
C GLU A 16 11.53 -2.84 7.48
N PHE A 17 10.58 -3.08 6.60
CA PHE A 17 9.26 -3.56 6.99
C PHE A 17 9.17 -5.05 6.69
N PHE A 18 8.83 -5.82 7.71
CA PHE A 18 8.69 -7.27 7.57
C PHE A 18 7.21 -7.64 7.54
N ILE A 19 6.79 -8.30 6.46
CA ILE A 19 5.42 -8.79 6.35
C ILE A 19 5.35 -10.10 7.14
N GLU A 20 4.50 -10.10 8.14
CA GLU A 20 4.34 -11.23 9.05
C GLU A 20 2.87 -11.67 9.08
N ARG A 21 2.61 -12.74 9.79
CA ARG A 21 1.25 -13.30 9.86
C ARG A 21 0.22 -12.31 10.39
N ASP A 22 0.63 -11.45 11.31
CA ASP A 22 -0.27 -10.46 11.91
C ASP A 22 -0.27 -9.10 11.19
N THR A 23 0.45 -8.99 10.09
CA THR A 23 0.41 -7.77 9.27
C THR A 23 -1.00 -7.59 8.71
N GLU A 24 -1.50 -6.35 8.77
CA GLU A 24 -2.83 -6.04 8.26
C GLU A 24 -2.76 -5.04 7.11
N ILE A 25 -3.72 -5.13 6.20
CA ILE A 25 -3.90 -4.12 5.15
C ILE A 25 -5.02 -3.21 5.61
N ILE A 26 -4.75 -1.91 5.68
CA ILE A 26 -5.68 -0.93 6.21
C ILE A 26 -6.08 0.05 5.12
N LEU A 27 -7.38 0.25 4.95
CA LEU A 27 -7.91 1.28 4.04
C LEU A 27 -8.26 2.51 4.87
N SER A 28 -7.77 3.68 4.46
CA SER A 28 -8.15 4.90 5.13
C SER A 28 -9.66 5.17 4.91
N SER A 29 -10.24 5.95 5.80
CA SER A 29 -11.69 6.15 5.83
C SER A 29 -12.25 6.85 4.60
N GLU A 30 -11.44 7.65 3.90
CA GLU A 30 -11.86 8.34 2.69
C GLU A 30 -11.97 7.41 1.47
N LEU A 31 -11.36 6.24 1.52
CA LEU A 31 -11.36 5.34 0.37
C LEU A 31 -12.71 4.66 0.22
N SER A 32 -13.15 4.53 -1.02
CA SER A 32 -14.45 3.98 -1.35
C SER A 32 -14.43 2.45 -1.35
N PHE A 33 -15.61 1.89 -1.49
CA PHE A 33 -15.75 0.44 -1.64
C PHE A 33 -14.98 -0.08 -2.86
N GLU A 34 -14.89 0.74 -3.93
CA GLU A 34 -14.15 0.34 -5.12
C GLU A 34 -12.66 0.19 -4.85
N ASP A 35 -12.13 0.97 -3.93
CA ASP A 35 -10.72 0.89 -3.58
C ASP A 35 -10.37 -0.37 -2.81
N LEU A 36 -11.37 -1.07 -2.30
CA LEU A 36 -11.17 -2.36 -1.66
C LEU A 36 -10.48 -3.34 -2.62
N ASN A 37 -10.75 -3.24 -3.91
CA ASN A 37 -10.13 -4.12 -4.89
C ASN A 37 -8.61 -3.97 -4.91
N LEU A 38 -8.11 -2.76 -4.62
CA LEU A 38 -6.67 -2.54 -4.55
C LEU A 38 -6.06 -3.28 -3.37
N ALA A 39 -6.75 -3.27 -2.22
CA ALA A 39 -6.30 -4.00 -1.05
C ALA A 39 -6.31 -5.51 -1.32
N ILE A 40 -7.34 -6.00 -2.01
CA ILE A 40 -7.44 -7.41 -2.37
C ILE A 40 -6.30 -7.82 -3.30
N MET A 41 -5.93 -6.97 -4.24
CA MET A 41 -4.81 -7.25 -5.14
C MET A 41 -3.51 -7.41 -4.37
N ILE A 42 -3.29 -6.56 -3.37
CA ILE A 42 -2.10 -6.66 -2.52
C ILE A 42 -2.17 -7.92 -1.67
N GLN A 43 -3.34 -8.21 -1.08
CA GLN A 43 -3.55 -9.40 -0.27
C GLN A 43 -3.23 -10.67 -1.07
N GLU A 44 -3.72 -10.75 -2.31
CA GLU A 44 -3.50 -11.90 -3.16
C GLU A 44 -2.03 -12.06 -3.56
N GLU A 45 -1.36 -10.94 -3.82
CA GLU A 45 0.07 -10.98 -4.17
C GLU A 45 0.89 -11.50 -3.00
N ILE A 46 0.60 -11.03 -1.80
CA ILE A 46 1.32 -11.45 -0.60
C ILE A 46 1.06 -12.92 -0.31
N GLU A 47 -0.18 -13.36 -0.48
CA GLU A 47 -0.52 -14.77 -0.29
C GLU A 47 0.24 -15.65 -1.27
N LYS A 48 0.34 -15.21 -2.52
CA LYS A 48 1.03 -15.95 -3.56
C LYS A 48 2.54 -16.06 -3.31
N VAL A 49 3.14 -14.98 -2.82
CA VAL A 49 4.60 -14.92 -2.66
C VAL A 49 5.04 -15.48 -1.30
N LEU A 50 4.30 -15.17 -0.24
CA LEU A 50 4.70 -15.47 1.14
C LEU A 50 3.82 -16.52 1.82
N ASP A 51 2.75 -16.96 1.18
CA ASP A 51 1.79 -17.91 1.74
C ASP A 51 1.18 -17.39 3.06
N LEU A 52 0.91 -16.08 3.08
CA LEU A 52 0.27 -15.41 4.22
C LEU A 52 -0.98 -14.72 3.73
N LYS A 53 -2.11 -15.00 4.36
CA LYS A 53 -3.37 -14.31 4.05
C LYS A 53 -3.63 -13.23 5.08
N LEU A 54 -3.40 -11.99 4.71
CA LEU A 54 -3.55 -10.86 5.59
C LEU A 54 -5.01 -10.42 5.68
N ASN A 55 -5.38 -9.87 6.82
CA ASN A 55 -6.70 -9.27 6.98
C ASN A 55 -6.73 -7.87 6.38
N ILE A 56 -7.90 -7.47 5.88
CA ILE A 56 -8.12 -6.14 5.35
C ILE A 56 -9.13 -5.45 6.24
N ASN A 57 -8.79 -4.28 6.76
CA ASN A 57 -9.63 -3.51 7.65
C ASN A 57 -9.70 -2.05 7.24
N LYS A 58 -10.76 -1.36 7.67
CA LYS A 58 -10.86 0.08 7.53
C LYS A 58 -10.16 0.75 8.70
N LEU A 59 -9.58 1.91 8.44
CA LEU A 59 -8.96 2.72 9.46
C LEU A 59 -10.03 3.34 10.36
N PHE A 60 -9.91 3.11 11.65
CA PHE A 60 -10.73 3.81 12.63
C PHE A 60 -9.95 4.99 13.20
N MET A 61 -10.65 6.10 13.45
CA MET A 61 -10.03 7.26 14.04
C MET A 61 -9.44 6.89 15.41
N ASP A 62 -8.34 7.51 15.74
CA ASP A 62 -7.67 7.37 17.04
C ASP A 62 -7.01 6.02 17.32
N LYS A 63 -7.07 5.09 16.41
CA LYS A 63 -6.39 3.83 16.61
C LYS A 63 -5.01 3.88 15.93
N LYS A 64 -3.99 3.55 16.69
CA LYS A 64 -2.65 3.39 16.12
C LYS A 64 -2.51 1.97 15.58
N TYR A 65 -2.00 1.89 14.38
CA TYR A 65 -1.72 0.60 13.78
C TYR A 65 -0.21 0.41 13.74
N SER A 66 0.21 -0.82 14.02
CA SER A 66 1.59 -1.20 13.85
C SER A 66 1.62 -2.42 12.93
N ASN A 67 2.74 -2.62 12.25
CA ASN A 67 2.90 -3.74 11.34
C ASN A 67 1.79 -3.78 10.29
N SER A 68 1.55 -2.64 9.64
CA SER A 68 0.41 -2.48 8.74
C SER A 68 0.81 -1.90 7.40
N ILE A 69 0.07 -2.29 6.37
CA ILE A 69 0.18 -1.73 5.03
C ILE A 69 -1.06 -0.85 4.86
N ILE A 70 -0.86 0.45 4.77
CA ILE A 70 -1.95 1.43 4.78
C ILE A 70 -2.13 2.04 3.40
N LEU A 71 -3.34 1.94 2.87
CA LEU A 71 -3.72 2.62 1.64
C LEU A 71 -4.47 3.90 2.03
N ARG A 72 -3.99 5.03 1.56
CA ARG A 72 -4.52 6.33 1.95
C ARG A 72 -4.78 7.19 0.71
N GLU A 73 -5.91 7.86 0.69
CA GLU A 73 -6.17 8.81 -0.36
C GLU A 73 -5.37 10.08 -0.12
N CYS A 74 -4.69 10.52 -1.19
CA CYS A 74 -3.95 11.77 -1.15
C CYS A 74 -3.97 12.34 -2.56
N LYS A 75 -4.42 13.59 -2.70
CA LYS A 75 -4.45 14.25 -3.99
C LYS A 75 -3.15 14.96 -4.21
N PHE A 76 -2.47 14.59 -5.29
CA PHE A 76 -1.26 15.24 -5.72
C PHE A 76 -1.58 16.17 -6.89
N GLU A 77 -0.61 16.95 -7.30
CA GLU A 77 -0.77 17.87 -8.41
C GLU A 77 -1.15 17.14 -9.70
N ASN A 78 -0.53 15.99 -9.93
CA ASN A 78 -0.85 15.13 -11.07
C ASN A 78 -1.63 13.92 -10.54
N GLU A 79 -2.75 13.60 -11.19
CA GLU A 79 -3.61 12.49 -10.78
C GLU A 79 -2.94 11.12 -10.82
N GLU A 80 -1.85 10.99 -11.55
CA GLU A 80 -1.12 9.73 -11.65
C GLU A 80 0.00 9.61 -10.62
N GLU A 81 0.23 10.63 -9.83
CA GLU A 81 1.28 10.60 -8.81
C GLU A 81 0.87 9.70 -7.65
N TYR A 82 1.88 9.09 -7.06
CA TYR A 82 1.69 8.31 -5.85
C TYR A 82 2.95 8.41 -4.99
N LYS A 83 2.82 8.01 -3.75
CA LYS A 83 3.94 7.98 -2.81
C LYS A 83 3.86 6.67 -2.03
N ILE A 84 4.98 6.01 -1.88
CA ILE A 84 5.10 4.84 -1.02
C ILE A 84 6.16 5.15 0.02
N GLU A 85 5.78 5.05 1.30
CA GLU A 85 6.71 5.19 2.40
C GLU A 85 6.84 3.85 3.09
N ILE A 86 8.06 3.35 3.19
CA ILE A 86 8.33 2.09 3.85
C ILE A 86 9.11 2.40 5.12
N LYS A 87 8.50 2.12 6.25
CA LYS A 87 9.06 2.36 7.57
C LYS A 87 9.11 1.05 8.32
N GLU A 88 9.70 1.07 9.50
CA GLU A 88 9.83 -0.14 10.31
C GLU A 88 8.48 -0.73 10.71
N ASN A 89 7.51 0.11 11.05
CA ASN A 89 6.21 -0.33 11.56
C ASN A 89 5.08 -0.26 10.56
N GLU A 90 5.30 0.35 9.41
CA GLU A 90 4.20 0.54 8.47
C GLU A 90 4.70 0.83 7.07
N VAL A 91 3.87 0.47 6.11
CA VAL A 91 4.02 0.90 4.73
C VAL A 91 2.81 1.77 4.43
N ILE A 92 3.03 2.95 3.87
CA ILE A 92 1.94 3.85 3.49
C ILE A 92 1.97 4.05 1.99
N ILE A 93 0.86 3.72 1.33
CA ILE A 93 0.70 3.92 -0.11
C ILE A 93 -0.33 5.02 -0.29
N GLU A 94 0.07 6.13 -0.86
CA GLU A 94 -0.78 7.30 -1.03
C GLU A 94 -0.98 7.67 -2.49
N GLY A 95 -2.18 8.08 -2.81
CA GLY A 95 -2.54 8.56 -4.13
C GLY A 95 -4.04 8.70 -4.23
N SER A 96 -4.53 9.10 -5.38
CA SER A 96 -5.97 9.14 -5.65
C SER A 96 -6.24 8.58 -7.03
N GLY A 97 -7.34 7.83 -7.17
CA GLY A 97 -7.71 7.24 -8.45
C GLY A 97 -6.56 6.47 -9.10
N ALA A 98 -6.13 6.90 -10.28
CA ALA A 98 -5.07 6.24 -11.03
C ALA A 98 -3.75 6.21 -10.24
N GLY A 99 -3.44 7.28 -9.52
CA GLY A 99 -2.21 7.34 -8.73
C GLY A 99 -2.17 6.25 -7.67
N LEU A 100 -3.27 6.09 -6.93
CA LEU A 100 -3.33 5.05 -5.91
C LEU A 100 -3.21 3.66 -6.55
N PHE A 101 -3.85 3.45 -7.69
CA PHE A 101 -3.74 2.19 -8.43
C PHE A 101 -2.26 1.91 -8.79
N TYR A 102 -1.57 2.90 -9.33
CA TYR A 102 -0.15 2.73 -9.70
C TYR A 102 0.72 2.49 -8.47
N GLY A 103 0.42 3.15 -7.38
CA GLY A 103 1.14 2.93 -6.13
C GLY A 103 0.99 1.50 -5.65
N CYS A 104 -0.22 0.97 -5.69
CA CYS A 104 -0.48 -0.42 -5.30
C CYS A 104 0.21 -1.41 -6.24
N GLN A 105 0.23 -1.13 -7.54
CA GLN A 105 0.94 -1.98 -8.50
C GLN A 105 2.44 -1.96 -8.24
N SER A 106 2.99 -0.80 -7.93
CA SER A 106 4.41 -0.68 -7.59
C SER A 106 4.74 -1.45 -6.33
N PHE A 107 3.87 -1.40 -5.34
CA PHE A 107 4.08 -2.15 -4.11
C PHE A 107 4.02 -3.66 -4.36
N ARG A 108 3.09 -4.13 -5.17
CA ARG A 108 3.01 -5.55 -5.55
C ARG A 108 4.31 -6.00 -6.21
N GLN A 109 4.88 -5.13 -7.03
CA GLN A 109 6.14 -5.39 -7.69
C GLN A 109 7.26 -5.58 -6.66
N LEU A 110 7.31 -4.71 -5.66
CA LEU A 110 8.30 -4.82 -4.60
C LEU A 110 8.15 -6.14 -3.84
N VAL A 111 6.91 -6.57 -3.59
CA VAL A 111 6.66 -7.84 -2.91
C VAL A 111 7.19 -9.01 -3.74
N ARG A 112 7.00 -8.99 -5.06
CA ARG A 112 7.50 -10.06 -5.93
C ARG A 112 9.01 -10.15 -5.94
N GLU A 113 9.70 -9.05 -5.72
CA GLU A 113 11.15 -9.00 -5.80
C GLU A 113 11.85 -9.38 -4.51
N PHE A 114 11.10 -9.64 -3.50
CA PHE A 114 11.65 -10.09 -2.22
C PHE A 114 12.09 -11.54 -2.27
#